data_5e8934d11072c0166f77bdee80e0dff0
#
_entry.id   5e8934d11072c0166f77bdee80e0dff0
#
_cell.length_a   1.000
_cell.length_b   1.000
_cell.length_c   1.000
_cell.angle_alpha   90.00
_cell.angle_beta   90.00
_cell.angle_gamma   90.00
#
_symmetry.space_group_name_H-M   'P 1'
#
loop_
_entity.id
_entity.type
_entity.pdbx_description
1 polymer ?
#
loop_
_entity_poly.entity_id
_entity_poly.type
_entity_poly.pdbx_seq_one_letter_code
_entity_poly.pdbx_strand_id
1 'polypeptide(L)'
;MHFIGRKQELEALEVAFRGAAHSPSRMTVVTGRRRVGKTTLIRESTKDKPSVTWFMTAATEKDLVARLTQATVSALGSIVPEGLTTFAGLFEALMIYARHHHFSLVMDEFQNLAKVNSGLFARIQDIWDSNKDQTHMHLILCGSSYSMMKKIFEDNREPLFGRATTKIHLQPFAADKLISLVEQAPVKISNDDLLALYSITGGVALYVADFVDNGIFHKEQMFEWTVRPGSLFLSEGYDLLRLEVEAGQSTYISILRALAHGQTQAPRIA
;
A
#
# COMPACT_ATOMS: atom_id res chain seq x y z
N MET A 1 -0.26 -17.05 -5.56
CA MET A 1 0.63 -16.27 -6.47
C MET A 1 2.04 -16.26 -5.91
N HIS A 2 3.04 -16.68 -6.69
CA HIS A 2 4.44 -16.39 -6.39
C HIS A 2 4.66 -14.87 -6.48
N PHE A 3 5.42 -14.31 -5.53
CA PHE A 3 5.79 -12.89 -5.58
C PHE A 3 6.67 -12.64 -6.82
N ILE A 4 6.24 -11.75 -7.72
CA ILE A 4 6.89 -11.55 -9.01
C ILE A 4 7.34 -10.10 -9.14
N GLY A 5 8.56 -9.94 -9.64
CA GLY A 5 9.16 -8.62 -9.88
C GLY A 5 9.52 -7.89 -8.59
N ARG A 6 9.58 -6.57 -8.66
CA ARG A 6 9.80 -5.68 -7.50
C ARG A 6 11.16 -5.86 -6.80
N LYS A 7 12.18 -6.34 -7.53
CA LYS A 7 13.52 -6.54 -6.96
C LYS A 7 14.12 -5.26 -6.39
N GLN A 8 13.96 -4.14 -7.10
CA GLN A 8 14.50 -2.84 -6.68
C GLN A 8 13.79 -2.32 -5.44
N GLU A 9 12.47 -2.45 -5.38
CA GLU A 9 11.67 -2.01 -4.24
C GLU A 9 11.94 -2.90 -3.01
N LEU A 10 12.10 -4.22 -3.19
CA LEU A 10 12.53 -5.12 -2.10
C LEU A 10 13.93 -4.78 -1.61
N GLU A 11 14.86 -4.52 -2.52
CA GLU A 11 16.23 -4.12 -2.14
C GLU A 11 16.24 -2.81 -1.36
N ALA A 12 15.45 -1.82 -1.77
CA ALA A 12 15.32 -0.55 -1.05
C ALA A 12 14.78 -0.75 0.38
N LEU A 13 13.78 -1.62 0.56
CA LEU A 13 13.25 -1.99 1.88
C LEU A 13 14.30 -2.76 2.72
N GLU A 14 15.05 -3.65 2.09
CA GLU A 14 16.12 -4.41 2.74
C GLU A 14 17.26 -3.50 3.22
N VAL A 15 17.70 -2.56 2.38
CA VAL A 15 18.73 -1.56 2.74
C VAL A 15 18.24 -0.69 3.90
N ALA A 16 16.98 -0.26 3.89
CA ALA A 16 16.42 0.52 4.98
C ALA A 16 16.33 -0.30 6.29
N PHE A 17 15.91 -1.56 6.22
CA PHE A 17 15.87 -2.46 7.37
C PHE A 17 17.27 -2.66 7.97
N ARG A 18 18.25 -3.06 7.17
CA ARG A 18 19.64 -3.23 7.65
C ARG A 18 20.25 -1.94 8.19
N GLY A 19 19.94 -0.81 7.54
CA GLY A 19 20.41 0.50 8.01
C GLY A 19 19.87 0.86 9.38
N ALA A 20 18.64 0.48 9.71
CA ALA A 20 18.02 0.72 11.02
C ALA A 20 18.67 -0.14 12.14
N ALA A 21 19.28 -1.27 11.82
CA ALA A 21 19.96 -2.13 12.80
C ALA A 21 21.15 -1.44 13.50
N HIS A 22 21.75 -0.45 12.84
CA HIS A 22 22.94 0.25 13.33
C HIS A 22 22.66 1.69 13.79
N SER A 23 21.36 2.06 14.00
CA SER A 23 20.95 3.42 14.36
C SER A 23 21.47 4.51 13.38
N PRO A 24 20.69 5.55 13.06
CA PRO A 24 19.34 5.84 13.57
C PRO A 24 18.26 4.95 12.94
N SER A 25 17.10 4.92 13.57
CA SER A 25 15.88 4.34 12.96
C SER A 25 15.62 4.91 11.58
N ARG A 26 15.02 4.11 10.71
CA ARG A 26 14.73 4.50 9.33
C ARG A 26 13.22 4.55 9.08
N MET A 27 12.78 5.58 8.35
CA MET A 27 11.38 5.72 7.95
C MET A 27 11.26 5.53 6.45
N THR A 28 10.48 4.55 6.02
CA THR A 28 10.17 4.28 4.61
C THR A 28 8.70 4.57 4.34
N VAL A 29 8.41 5.35 3.32
CA VAL A 29 7.06 5.63 2.86
C VAL A 29 6.79 4.85 1.58
N VAL A 30 5.74 4.02 1.58
CA VAL A 30 5.32 3.22 0.42
C VAL A 30 3.97 3.71 -0.06
N THR A 31 3.94 4.31 -1.25
CA THR A 31 2.72 4.81 -1.90
C THR A 31 2.44 4.07 -3.18
N GLY A 32 1.26 4.25 -3.73
CA GLY A 32 0.85 3.67 -5.00
C GLY A 32 -0.65 3.38 -5.01
N ARG A 33 -1.20 3.21 -6.20
CA ARG A 33 -2.64 2.95 -6.39
C ARG A 33 -3.10 1.72 -5.58
N ARG A 34 -4.42 1.65 -5.35
CA ARG A 34 -5.02 0.41 -4.83
C ARG A 34 -4.68 -0.77 -5.75
N ARG A 35 -4.52 -1.95 -5.17
CA ARG A 35 -4.30 -3.23 -5.90
C ARG A 35 -2.97 -3.34 -6.65
N VAL A 36 -2.07 -2.36 -6.51
CA VAL A 36 -0.72 -2.39 -7.15
C VAL A 36 0.28 -3.33 -6.44
N GLY A 37 -0.11 -3.90 -5.28
CA GLY A 37 0.69 -4.88 -4.56
C GLY A 37 1.52 -4.34 -3.39
N LYS A 38 1.19 -3.16 -2.81
CA LYS A 38 1.93 -2.57 -1.67
C LYS A 38 2.03 -3.50 -0.47
N THR A 39 0.89 -3.97 0.04
CA THR A 39 0.84 -4.88 1.21
C THR A 39 1.57 -6.19 0.94
N THR A 40 1.50 -6.71 -0.30
CA THR A 40 2.23 -7.92 -0.70
C THR A 40 3.74 -7.67 -0.70
N LEU A 41 4.20 -6.54 -1.25
CA LEU A 41 5.61 -6.12 -1.23
C LEU A 41 6.14 -6.02 0.20
N ILE A 42 5.41 -5.32 1.07
CA ILE A 42 5.81 -5.13 2.48
C ILE A 42 5.84 -6.48 3.20
N ARG A 43 4.83 -7.32 3.04
CA ARG A 43 4.80 -8.66 3.64
C ARG A 43 5.98 -9.52 3.18
N GLU A 44 6.34 -9.48 1.90
CA GLU A 44 7.52 -10.20 1.40
C GLU A 44 8.81 -9.63 1.99
N SER A 45 8.93 -8.30 2.11
CA SER A 45 10.12 -7.65 2.68
C SER A 45 10.30 -7.90 4.18
N THR A 46 9.22 -8.17 4.91
CA THR A 46 9.24 -8.44 6.37
C THR A 46 9.19 -9.92 6.70
N LYS A 47 9.07 -10.80 5.70
CA LYS A 47 9.09 -12.24 5.86
C LYS A 47 10.39 -12.67 6.57
N ASP A 48 10.25 -13.55 7.53
CA ASP A 48 11.35 -14.08 8.35
C ASP A 48 12.15 -13.02 9.14
N LYS A 49 11.55 -11.84 9.37
CA LYS A 49 12.12 -10.76 10.17
C LYS A 49 11.20 -10.38 11.33
N PRO A 50 11.76 -9.95 12.48
CA PRO A 50 10.95 -9.38 13.54
C PRO A 50 10.14 -8.19 13.01
N SER A 51 8.82 -8.30 13.05
CA SER A 51 7.95 -7.25 12.53
C SER A 51 6.58 -7.28 13.16
N VAL A 52 5.96 -6.11 13.26
CA VAL A 52 4.57 -5.94 13.64
C VAL A 52 3.86 -5.11 12.59
N THR A 53 2.65 -5.53 12.21
CA THR A 53 1.82 -4.80 11.24
C THR A 53 0.59 -4.23 11.92
N TRP A 54 0.43 -2.93 11.85
CA TRP A 54 -0.70 -2.16 12.26
C TRP A 54 -1.55 -1.77 11.05
N PHE A 55 -2.80 -2.16 11.04
CA PHE A 55 -3.74 -1.75 10.01
C PHE A 55 -4.59 -0.58 10.53
N MET A 56 -4.44 0.61 9.92
CA MET A 56 -5.16 1.81 10.35
C MET A 56 -6.57 1.82 9.78
N THR A 57 -7.56 1.81 10.67
CA THR A 57 -8.98 1.92 10.30
C THR A 57 -9.60 3.14 10.96
N ALA A 58 -10.65 3.67 10.35
CA ALA A 58 -11.48 4.69 10.98
C ALA A 58 -12.26 4.05 12.15
N ALA A 59 -11.85 4.37 13.37
CA ALA A 59 -12.42 3.88 14.63
C ALA A 59 -12.20 4.93 15.72
N THR A 60 -12.73 4.73 16.92
CA THR A 60 -12.28 5.53 18.05
C THR A 60 -10.80 5.25 18.34
N GLU A 61 -10.08 6.23 18.88
CA GLU A 61 -8.65 6.03 19.21
C GLU A 61 -8.48 4.86 20.19
N LYS A 62 -9.37 4.74 21.17
CA LYS A 62 -9.37 3.67 22.17
C LYS A 62 -9.49 2.27 21.53
N ASP A 63 -10.44 2.08 20.61
CA ASP A 63 -10.67 0.81 19.94
C ASP A 63 -9.50 0.47 18.99
N LEU A 64 -8.97 1.49 18.30
CA LEU A 64 -7.79 1.35 17.48
C LEU A 64 -6.61 0.85 18.33
N VAL A 65 -6.29 1.54 19.43
CA VAL A 65 -5.18 1.21 20.32
C VAL A 65 -5.31 -0.19 20.90
N ALA A 66 -6.51 -0.59 21.38
CA ALA A 66 -6.73 -1.94 21.89
C ALA A 66 -6.35 -3.03 20.85
N ARG A 67 -6.77 -2.83 19.61
CA ARG A 67 -6.47 -3.76 18.51
C ARG A 67 -4.99 -3.75 18.12
N LEU A 68 -4.35 -2.58 18.07
CA LEU A 68 -2.93 -2.45 17.75
C LEU A 68 -2.06 -3.05 18.86
N THR A 69 -2.46 -2.89 20.13
CA THR A 69 -1.81 -3.54 21.28
C THR A 69 -1.86 -5.06 21.15
N GLN A 70 -3.01 -5.63 20.80
CA GLN A 70 -3.14 -7.07 20.57
C GLN A 70 -2.23 -7.56 19.45
N ALA A 71 -2.18 -6.85 18.32
CA ALA A 71 -1.28 -7.18 17.22
C ALA A 71 0.20 -7.11 17.64
N THR A 72 0.56 -6.12 18.45
CA THR A 72 1.91 -5.94 18.98
C THR A 72 2.30 -7.08 19.91
N VAL A 73 1.44 -7.42 20.86
CA VAL A 73 1.68 -8.53 21.82
C VAL A 73 1.79 -9.87 21.08
N SER A 74 0.97 -10.10 20.07
CA SER A 74 1.04 -11.34 19.26
C SER A 74 2.34 -11.45 18.47
N ALA A 75 2.93 -10.33 18.03
CA ALA A 75 4.12 -10.33 17.19
C ALA A 75 5.45 -10.25 17.98
N LEU A 76 5.48 -9.47 19.07
CA LEU A 76 6.69 -9.12 19.80
C LEU A 76 6.65 -9.56 21.28
N GLY A 77 5.56 -10.15 21.75
CA GLY A 77 5.36 -10.53 23.17
C GLY A 77 4.82 -9.37 24.03
N SER A 78 4.78 -9.58 25.33
CA SER A 78 4.20 -8.64 26.30
C SER A 78 5.13 -7.47 26.57
N ILE A 79 5.35 -6.63 25.59
CA ILE A 79 6.22 -5.45 25.65
C ILE A 79 5.46 -4.13 25.92
N VAL A 80 4.14 -4.17 25.80
CA VAL A 80 3.28 -3.00 25.93
C VAL A 80 2.82 -2.90 27.38
N PRO A 81 3.03 -1.75 28.06
CA PRO A 81 2.49 -1.52 29.41
C PRO A 81 0.98 -1.70 29.46
N GLU A 82 0.48 -2.27 30.56
CA GLU A 82 -0.97 -2.40 30.80
C GLU A 82 -1.64 -1.04 30.91
N GLY A 83 -2.88 -0.94 30.43
CA GLY A 83 -3.69 0.28 30.58
C GLY A 83 -3.40 1.38 29.54
N LEU A 84 -2.58 1.14 28.53
CA LEU A 84 -2.39 2.10 27.43
C LEU A 84 -3.67 2.28 26.62
N THR A 85 -4.11 3.54 26.51
CA THR A 85 -5.34 3.92 25.81
C THR A 85 -5.13 4.93 24.69
N THR A 86 -3.90 5.42 24.51
CA THR A 86 -3.57 6.43 23.49
C THR A 86 -2.60 5.85 22.43
N PHE A 87 -2.80 6.27 21.18
CA PHE A 87 -1.93 5.89 20.07
C PHE A 87 -0.49 6.37 20.31
N ALA A 88 -0.34 7.60 20.79
CA ALA A 88 0.98 8.17 21.08
C ALA A 88 1.74 7.32 22.11
N GLY A 89 1.08 6.94 23.22
CA GLY A 89 1.69 6.10 24.25
C GLY A 89 2.10 4.71 23.71
N LEU A 90 1.28 4.10 22.85
CA LEU A 90 1.62 2.83 22.22
C LEU A 90 2.82 2.97 21.26
N PHE A 91 2.86 4.01 20.46
CA PHE A 91 3.98 4.27 19.56
C PHE A 91 5.28 4.55 20.33
N GLU A 92 5.19 5.34 21.41
CA GLU A 92 6.33 5.62 22.31
C GLU A 92 6.86 4.33 22.97
N ALA A 93 5.98 3.45 23.46
CA ALA A 93 6.38 2.15 24.01
C ALA A 93 7.18 1.33 23.01
N LEU A 94 6.79 1.33 21.72
CA LEU A 94 7.56 0.67 20.66
C LEU A 94 8.90 1.36 20.37
N MET A 95 8.97 2.69 20.44
CA MET A 95 10.25 3.40 20.32
C MET A 95 11.18 3.06 21.48
N ILE A 96 10.67 2.95 22.71
CA ILE A 96 11.46 2.50 23.87
C ILE A 96 11.96 1.06 23.68
N TYR A 97 11.10 0.15 23.22
CA TYR A 97 11.49 -1.23 22.91
C TYR A 97 12.58 -1.28 21.82
N ALA A 98 12.49 -0.42 20.82
CA ALA A 98 13.44 -0.31 19.73
C ALA A 98 14.85 0.15 20.13
N ARG A 99 15.05 0.62 21.36
CA ARG A 99 16.40 0.95 21.88
C ARG A 99 17.31 -0.26 21.98
N HIS A 100 16.73 -1.44 22.20
CA HIS A 100 17.45 -2.68 22.40
C HIS A 100 17.06 -3.79 21.42
N HIS A 101 16.07 -3.54 20.54
CA HIS A 101 15.55 -4.53 19.63
C HIS A 101 15.39 -3.95 18.23
N HIS A 102 15.94 -4.65 17.25
CA HIS A 102 15.78 -4.30 15.84
C HIS A 102 14.56 -5.02 15.25
N PHE A 103 13.60 -4.27 14.73
CA PHE A 103 12.38 -4.79 14.11
C PHE A 103 11.76 -3.79 13.14
N SER A 104 10.80 -4.27 12.32
CA SER A 104 9.97 -3.41 11.46
C SER A 104 8.61 -3.14 12.09
N LEU A 105 8.22 -1.88 12.16
CA LEU A 105 6.83 -1.47 12.40
C LEU A 105 6.20 -1.05 11.08
N VAL A 106 5.19 -1.79 10.65
CA VAL A 106 4.40 -1.48 9.45
C VAL A 106 3.09 -0.82 9.86
N MET A 107 2.81 0.37 9.34
CA MET A 107 1.50 1.02 9.48
C MET A 107 0.83 1.06 8.11
N ASP A 108 -0.09 0.13 7.86
CA ASP A 108 -0.84 0.08 6.59
C ASP A 108 -2.09 0.96 6.64
N GLU A 109 -2.44 1.56 5.50
CA GLU A 109 -3.48 2.59 5.34
C GLU A 109 -3.28 3.78 6.29
N PHE A 110 -2.02 4.22 6.42
CA PHE A 110 -1.56 5.25 7.37
C PHE A 110 -2.37 6.55 7.33
N GLN A 111 -2.83 6.96 6.15
CA GLN A 111 -3.66 8.16 5.98
C GLN A 111 -4.97 8.13 6.80
N ASN A 112 -5.45 6.95 7.18
CA ASN A 112 -6.68 6.84 7.98
C ASN A 112 -6.53 7.37 9.41
N LEU A 113 -5.31 7.56 9.91
CA LEU A 113 -5.09 8.22 11.20
C LEU A 113 -5.68 9.63 11.23
N ALA A 114 -5.71 10.35 10.11
CA ALA A 114 -6.37 11.64 10.00
C ALA A 114 -7.86 11.60 10.38
N LYS A 115 -8.54 10.47 10.15
CA LYS A 115 -9.95 10.25 10.48
C LYS A 115 -10.16 9.91 11.95
N VAL A 116 -9.14 9.39 12.61
CA VAL A 116 -9.16 9.10 14.06
C VAL A 116 -8.91 10.40 14.84
N ASN A 117 -7.79 11.06 14.56
CA ASN A 117 -7.40 12.32 15.15
C ASN A 117 -6.27 12.95 14.31
N SER A 118 -6.50 14.10 13.70
CA SER A 118 -5.52 14.78 12.86
C SER A 118 -4.25 15.22 13.62
N GLY A 119 -4.34 15.41 14.93
CA GLY A 119 -3.20 15.75 15.78
C GLY A 119 -2.20 14.60 15.97
N LEU A 120 -2.53 13.36 15.59
CA LEU A 120 -1.64 12.22 15.75
C LEU A 120 -0.37 12.33 14.89
N PHE A 121 -0.43 12.98 13.74
CA PHE A 121 0.77 13.18 12.91
C PHE A 121 1.84 14.04 13.61
N ALA A 122 1.42 15.09 14.32
CA ALA A 122 2.32 15.89 15.14
C ALA A 122 2.88 15.10 16.33
N ARG A 123 2.05 14.26 16.96
CA ARG A 123 2.53 13.39 18.05
C ARG A 123 3.53 12.35 17.57
N ILE A 124 3.29 11.74 16.41
CA ILE A 124 4.25 10.80 15.78
C ILE A 124 5.56 11.52 15.48
N GLN A 125 5.49 12.76 14.95
CA GLN A 125 6.67 13.58 14.69
C GLN A 125 7.50 13.79 15.97
N ASP A 126 6.88 14.28 17.04
CA ASP A 126 7.57 14.59 18.30
C ASP A 126 8.25 13.37 18.89
N ILE A 127 7.54 12.23 18.93
CA ILE A 127 8.09 10.96 19.44
C ILE A 127 9.21 10.44 18.55
N TRP A 128 9.03 10.49 17.22
CA TRP A 128 10.04 10.08 16.24
C TRP A 128 11.31 10.89 16.35
N ASP A 129 11.22 12.22 16.28
CA ASP A 129 12.36 13.12 16.32
C ASP A 129 13.14 13.04 17.63
N SER A 130 12.43 12.78 18.75
CA SER A 130 13.06 12.62 20.08
C SER A 130 13.79 11.28 20.28
N ASN A 131 13.45 10.23 19.53
CA ASN A 131 13.94 8.88 19.81
C ASN A 131 14.72 8.23 18.67
N LYS A 132 14.52 8.64 17.41
CA LYS A 132 15.05 7.95 16.22
C LYS A 132 16.55 7.69 16.26
N ASP A 133 17.32 8.62 16.82
CA ASP A 133 18.80 8.55 16.83
C ASP A 133 19.35 7.53 17.83
N GLN A 134 18.51 7.03 18.76
CA GLN A 134 18.87 6.07 19.80
C GLN A 134 18.09 4.75 19.67
N THR A 135 17.47 4.51 18.54
CA THR A 135 16.57 3.36 18.33
C THR A 135 16.85 2.65 17.01
N HIS A 136 16.43 1.38 16.91
CA HIS A 136 16.71 0.46 15.80
C HIS A 136 15.43 0.04 15.07
N MET A 137 14.46 0.96 14.91
CA MET A 137 13.20 0.67 14.23
C MET A 137 13.29 0.95 12.74
N HIS A 138 12.80 0.02 11.91
CA HIS A 138 12.42 0.31 10.53
C HIS A 138 10.92 0.59 10.48
N LEU A 139 10.55 1.86 10.44
CA LEU A 139 9.16 2.30 10.34
C LEU A 139 8.72 2.36 8.87
N ILE A 140 7.74 1.53 8.48
CA ILE A 140 7.19 1.47 7.13
C ILE A 140 5.77 2.04 7.17
N LEU A 141 5.56 3.17 6.51
CA LEU A 141 4.27 3.86 6.40
C LEU A 141 3.69 3.65 5.01
N CYS A 142 2.60 2.89 4.94
CA CYS A 142 1.96 2.50 3.68
C CYS A 142 0.59 3.15 3.54
N GLY A 143 0.26 3.62 2.34
CA GLY A 143 -1.06 4.18 2.07
C GLY A 143 -1.49 4.06 0.61
N SER A 144 -2.79 3.88 0.42
CA SER A 144 -3.39 3.74 -0.91
C SER A 144 -3.90 5.06 -1.49
N SER A 145 -4.19 6.06 -0.65
CA SER A 145 -4.56 7.41 -1.10
C SER A 145 -3.31 8.22 -1.43
N TYR A 146 -2.95 8.27 -2.72
CA TYR A 146 -1.75 8.97 -3.18
C TYR A 146 -1.75 10.46 -2.80
N SER A 147 -2.88 11.15 -2.99
CA SER A 147 -3.01 12.58 -2.68
C SER A 147 -2.82 12.87 -1.19
N MET A 148 -3.42 12.06 -0.30
CA MET A 148 -3.26 12.20 1.15
C MET A 148 -1.83 11.89 1.59
N MET A 149 -1.24 10.80 1.11
CA MET A 149 0.14 10.43 1.45
C MET A 149 1.13 11.48 0.96
N LYS A 150 0.93 12.00 -0.26
CA LYS A 150 1.73 13.11 -0.78
C LYS A 150 1.61 14.35 0.10
N LYS A 151 0.39 14.72 0.52
CA LYS A 151 0.19 15.83 1.45
C LYS A 151 0.98 15.60 2.75
N ILE A 152 0.80 14.46 3.41
CA ILE A 152 1.42 14.15 4.71
C ILE A 152 2.97 14.21 4.66
N PHE A 153 3.60 13.77 3.56
CA PHE A 153 5.06 13.59 3.50
C PHE A 153 5.80 14.58 2.56
N GLU A 154 5.08 15.36 1.76
CA GLU A 154 5.67 16.27 0.77
C GLU A 154 5.20 17.72 0.88
N ASP A 155 4.13 18.02 1.64
CA ASP A 155 3.76 19.39 1.96
C ASP A 155 4.60 19.87 3.16
N ASN A 156 5.33 20.96 2.99
CA ASN A 156 6.24 21.52 4.01
C ASN A 156 5.53 22.04 5.27
N ARG A 157 4.20 22.16 5.24
CA ARG A 157 3.36 22.54 6.40
C ARG A 157 2.96 21.35 7.26
N GLU A 158 3.16 20.14 6.77
CA GLU A 158 2.73 18.93 7.49
C GLU A 158 3.84 18.40 8.43
N PRO A 159 3.45 17.85 9.59
CA PRO A 159 4.41 17.45 10.61
C PRO A 159 5.46 16.43 10.14
N LEU A 160 5.09 15.50 9.26
CA LEU A 160 5.98 14.42 8.81
C LEU A 160 6.80 14.77 7.55
N PHE A 161 6.72 16.00 7.09
CA PHE A 161 7.53 16.47 5.96
C PHE A 161 9.03 16.25 6.20
N GLY A 162 9.71 15.69 5.20
CA GLY A 162 11.16 15.50 5.21
C GLY A 162 11.70 14.39 6.14
N ARG A 163 10.82 13.62 6.83
CA ARG A 163 11.26 12.59 7.79
C ARG A 163 11.46 11.21 7.16
N ALA A 164 10.87 10.98 6.00
CA ALA A 164 11.10 9.74 5.25
C ALA A 164 12.53 9.68 4.71
N THR A 165 13.28 8.65 5.10
CA THR A 165 14.63 8.37 4.58
C THR A 165 14.57 7.63 3.25
N THR A 166 13.48 6.91 2.99
CA THR A 166 13.24 6.17 1.74
C THR A 166 11.80 6.39 1.30
N LYS A 167 11.59 6.68 0.02
CA LYS A 167 10.25 6.81 -0.58
C LYS A 167 10.14 5.86 -1.75
N ILE A 168 9.14 4.98 -1.72
CA ILE A 168 8.84 4.01 -2.76
C ILE A 168 7.45 4.34 -3.31
N HIS A 169 7.40 4.73 -4.59
CA HIS A 169 6.15 4.90 -5.30
C HIS A 169 5.90 3.71 -6.22
N LEU A 170 5.05 2.78 -5.77
CA LEU A 170 4.79 1.53 -6.46
C LEU A 170 3.87 1.76 -7.66
N GLN A 171 4.41 1.58 -8.85
CA GLN A 171 3.69 1.70 -10.13
C GLN A 171 3.08 0.34 -10.53
N PRO A 172 2.05 0.31 -11.38
CA PRO A 172 1.67 -0.91 -12.11
C PRO A 172 2.88 -1.51 -12.83
N PHE A 173 2.83 -2.78 -13.13
CA PHE A 173 3.88 -3.43 -13.93
C PHE A 173 3.96 -2.81 -15.31
N ALA A 174 5.16 -2.40 -15.72
CA ALA A 174 5.41 -2.00 -17.08
C ALA A 174 5.41 -3.21 -18.03
N ALA A 175 5.30 -2.97 -19.33
CA ALA A 175 5.17 -4.04 -20.32
C ALA A 175 6.34 -5.04 -20.29
N ASP A 176 7.57 -4.58 -20.07
CA ASP A 176 8.77 -5.44 -19.94
C ASP A 176 8.65 -6.44 -18.77
N LYS A 177 8.01 -6.02 -17.68
CA LYS A 177 7.78 -6.90 -16.53
C LYS A 177 6.69 -7.94 -16.81
N LEU A 178 5.64 -7.54 -17.56
CA LEU A 178 4.62 -8.49 -18.00
C LEU A 178 5.20 -9.52 -18.98
N ILE A 179 6.05 -9.10 -19.91
CA ILE A 179 6.77 -10.03 -20.80
C ILE A 179 7.54 -11.07 -19.97
N SER A 180 8.39 -10.61 -19.05
CA SER A 180 9.18 -11.51 -18.19
C SER A 180 8.32 -12.44 -17.32
N LEU A 181 7.09 -12.04 -17.01
CA LEU A 181 6.13 -12.85 -16.25
C LEU A 181 5.50 -13.92 -17.14
N VAL A 182 5.07 -13.55 -18.34
CA VAL A 182 4.41 -14.49 -19.26
C VAL A 182 5.39 -15.46 -19.91
N GLU A 183 6.68 -15.12 -20.05
CA GLU A 183 7.74 -16.04 -20.49
C GLU A 183 7.91 -17.24 -19.54
N GLN A 184 7.47 -17.12 -18.29
CA GLN A 184 7.46 -18.22 -17.32
C GLN A 184 6.19 -19.06 -17.38
N ALA A 185 5.22 -18.67 -18.21
CA ALA A 185 3.97 -19.42 -18.35
C ALA A 185 4.20 -20.78 -19.04
N PRO A 186 3.39 -21.79 -18.71
CA PRO A 186 3.52 -23.12 -19.31
C PRO A 186 3.02 -23.20 -20.76
N VAL A 187 2.59 -22.07 -21.34
CA VAL A 187 2.00 -21.96 -22.68
C VAL A 187 2.69 -20.87 -23.49
N LYS A 188 2.71 -21.04 -24.81
CA LYS A 188 3.24 -20.01 -25.72
C LYS A 188 2.23 -18.87 -25.84
N ILE A 189 2.65 -17.66 -25.51
CA ILE A 189 1.84 -16.43 -25.53
C ILE A 189 2.22 -15.61 -26.76
N SER A 190 1.21 -15.13 -27.49
CA SER A 190 1.39 -14.26 -28.64
C SER A 190 1.52 -12.79 -28.21
N ASN A 191 1.97 -11.94 -29.13
CA ASN A 191 1.98 -10.48 -28.89
C ASN A 191 0.56 -9.91 -28.68
N ASP A 192 -0.45 -10.49 -29.34
CA ASP A 192 -1.84 -10.10 -29.18
C ASP A 192 -2.38 -10.45 -27.78
N ASP A 193 -1.98 -11.63 -27.26
CA ASP A 193 -2.31 -12.04 -25.88
C ASP A 193 -1.68 -11.10 -24.85
N LEU A 194 -0.40 -10.74 -25.06
CA LEU A 194 0.31 -9.80 -24.20
C LEU A 194 -0.32 -8.41 -24.23
N LEU A 195 -0.71 -7.94 -25.43
CA LEU A 195 -1.40 -6.66 -25.60
C LEU A 195 -2.76 -6.68 -24.90
N ALA A 196 -3.52 -7.77 -25.02
CA ALA A 196 -4.80 -7.95 -24.33
C ALA A 196 -4.61 -7.93 -22.82
N LEU A 197 -3.64 -8.68 -22.29
CA LEU A 197 -3.28 -8.69 -20.87
C LEU A 197 -3.00 -7.28 -20.35
N TYR A 198 -2.13 -6.53 -21.04
CA TYR A 198 -1.79 -5.17 -20.65
C TYR A 198 -2.99 -4.23 -20.75
N SER A 199 -3.77 -4.31 -21.82
CA SER A 199 -4.93 -3.42 -22.05
C SER A 199 -6.03 -3.63 -21.00
N ILE A 200 -6.28 -4.87 -20.59
CA ILE A 200 -7.30 -5.20 -19.59
C ILE A 200 -6.83 -4.86 -18.19
N THR A 201 -5.58 -5.18 -17.86
CA THR A 201 -5.07 -5.07 -16.48
C THR A 201 -4.42 -3.73 -16.16
N GLY A 202 -3.97 -2.99 -17.18
CA GLY A 202 -3.13 -1.80 -17.01
C GLY A 202 -1.85 -2.10 -16.21
N GLY A 203 -1.41 -3.37 -16.16
CA GLY A 203 -0.28 -3.82 -15.36
C GLY A 203 -0.54 -3.83 -13.84
N VAL A 204 -1.77 -3.64 -13.39
CA VAL A 204 -2.12 -3.67 -11.95
C VAL A 204 -1.97 -5.09 -11.41
N ALA A 205 -1.16 -5.24 -10.37
CA ALA A 205 -0.73 -6.54 -9.86
C ALA A 205 -1.88 -7.51 -9.51
N LEU A 206 -2.97 -7.02 -8.93
CA LEU A 206 -4.12 -7.85 -8.61
C LEU A 206 -4.76 -8.44 -9.86
N TYR A 207 -4.96 -7.63 -10.91
CA TYR A 207 -5.61 -8.08 -12.14
C TYR A 207 -4.73 -9.01 -12.96
N VAL A 208 -3.43 -8.72 -12.99
CA VAL A 208 -2.44 -9.62 -13.61
C VAL A 208 -2.43 -10.96 -12.88
N ALA A 209 -2.45 -10.93 -11.55
CA ALA A 209 -2.51 -12.14 -10.73
C ALA A 209 -3.77 -12.96 -10.99
N ASP A 210 -4.92 -12.32 -11.14
CA ASP A 210 -6.19 -13.02 -11.39
C ASP A 210 -6.12 -13.87 -12.67
N PHE A 211 -5.52 -13.35 -13.74
CA PHE A 211 -5.31 -14.14 -14.95
C PHE A 211 -4.26 -15.24 -14.79
N VAL A 212 -3.10 -14.90 -14.24
CA VAL A 212 -1.95 -15.82 -14.14
C VAL A 212 -2.26 -17.00 -13.21
N ASP A 213 -2.86 -16.75 -12.05
CA ASP A 213 -3.19 -17.79 -11.07
C ASP A 213 -4.27 -18.75 -11.57
N ASN A 214 -5.13 -18.28 -12.49
CA ASN A 214 -6.17 -19.10 -13.13
C ASN A 214 -5.73 -19.72 -14.47
N GLY A 215 -4.49 -19.51 -14.91
CA GLY A 215 -3.98 -20.05 -16.16
C GLY A 215 -4.59 -19.44 -17.41
N ILE A 216 -5.08 -18.21 -17.33
CA ILE A 216 -5.73 -17.47 -18.40
C ILE A 216 -4.67 -16.64 -19.13
N PHE A 217 -4.22 -17.12 -20.28
CA PHE A 217 -3.12 -16.49 -21.01
C PHE A 217 -3.49 -16.06 -22.44
N HIS A 218 -4.59 -16.58 -23.02
CA HIS A 218 -5.03 -16.23 -24.36
C HIS A 218 -6.12 -15.17 -24.35
N LYS A 219 -6.09 -14.25 -25.30
CA LYS A 219 -6.95 -13.06 -25.35
C LYS A 219 -8.45 -13.41 -25.31
N GLU A 220 -8.87 -14.46 -26.02
CA GLU A 220 -10.25 -14.91 -26.03
C GLU A 220 -10.72 -15.34 -24.63
N GLN A 221 -9.89 -16.11 -23.92
CA GLN A 221 -10.14 -16.54 -22.54
C GLN A 221 -10.15 -15.35 -21.58
N MET A 222 -9.27 -14.35 -21.78
CA MET A 222 -9.25 -13.13 -20.96
C MET A 222 -10.55 -12.35 -21.11
N PHE A 223 -11.09 -12.20 -22.33
CA PHE A 223 -12.38 -11.53 -22.53
C PHE A 223 -13.52 -12.28 -21.86
N GLU A 224 -13.63 -13.60 -22.07
CA GLU A 224 -14.65 -14.43 -21.43
C GLU A 224 -14.57 -14.33 -19.90
N TRP A 225 -13.36 -14.40 -19.34
CA TRP A 225 -13.11 -14.28 -17.90
C TRP A 225 -13.53 -12.93 -17.34
N THR A 226 -13.28 -11.84 -18.08
CA THR A 226 -13.60 -10.47 -17.67
C THR A 226 -15.11 -10.24 -17.55
N VAL A 227 -15.91 -10.82 -18.47
CA VAL A 227 -17.35 -10.59 -18.53
C VAL A 227 -18.19 -11.68 -17.87
N ARG A 228 -17.58 -12.74 -17.34
CA ARG A 228 -18.30 -13.84 -16.69
C ARG A 228 -19.06 -13.36 -15.44
N PRO A 229 -20.20 -13.95 -15.11
CA PRO A 229 -20.91 -13.65 -13.87
C PRO A 229 -19.98 -13.81 -12.64
N GLY A 230 -19.99 -12.82 -11.76
CA GLY A 230 -19.11 -12.80 -10.56
C GLY A 230 -17.66 -12.37 -10.83
N SER A 231 -17.32 -11.95 -12.04
CA SER A 231 -16.01 -11.38 -12.32
C SER A 231 -15.80 -10.08 -11.54
N LEU A 232 -14.62 -9.94 -10.94
CA LEU A 232 -14.22 -8.72 -10.23
C LEU A 232 -14.25 -7.48 -11.16
N PHE A 233 -13.99 -7.66 -12.46
CA PHE A 233 -13.94 -6.56 -13.43
C PHE A 233 -15.30 -5.89 -13.65
N LEU A 234 -16.41 -6.58 -13.40
CA LEU A 234 -17.76 -6.04 -13.62
C LEU A 234 -18.13 -4.92 -12.63
N SER A 235 -17.64 -4.98 -11.39
CA SER A 235 -17.93 -3.97 -10.36
C SER A 235 -16.77 -3.02 -10.08
N GLU A 236 -15.57 -3.42 -10.45
CA GLU A 236 -14.32 -2.79 -10.09
C GLU A 236 -14.23 -1.29 -10.38
N GLY A 237 -14.68 -0.85 -11.55
CA GLY A 237 -14.69 0.55 -11.93
C GLY A 237 -15.54 1.42 -10.98
N TYR A 238 -16.70 0.91 -10.58
CA TYR A 238 -17.58 1.57 -9.62
C TYR A 238 -16.96 1.59 -8.22
N ASP A 239 -16.37 0.49 -7.79
CA ASP A 239 -15.77 0.37 -6.46
C ASP A 239 -14.57 1.30 -6.32
N LEU A 240 -13.72 1.40 -7.34
CA LEU A 240 -12.60 2.34 -7.36
C LEU A 240 -13.06 3.79 -7.32
N LEU A 241 -14.09 4.16 -8.13
CA LEU A 241 -14.63 5.51 -8.11
C LEU A 241 -15.19 5.88 -6.74
N ARG A 242 -15.92 4.96 -6.08
CA ARG A 242 -16.43 5.20 -4.71
C ARG A 242 -15.35 5.42 -3.68
N LEU A 243 -14.19 4.80 -3.86
CA LEU A 243 -13.09 4.84 -2.90
C LEU A 243 -12.15 6.04 -3.12
N GLU A 244 -12.02 6.50 -4.37
CA GLU A 244 -11.08 7.57 -4.73
C GLU A 244 -11.75 8.95 -4.88
N VAL A 245 -13.06 8.98 -5.10
CA VAL A 245 -13.81 10.23 -5.31
C VAL A 245 -14.82 10.42 -4.19
N GLU A 246 -14.55 11.34 -3.29
CA GLU A 246 -15.44 11.63 -2.14
C GLU A 246 -16.74 12.34 -2.56
N ALA A 247 -16.69 13.19 -3.62
CA ALA A 247 -17.84 13.93 -4.11
C ALA A 247 -17.91 13.90 -5.65
N GLY A 248 -19.12 13.95 -6.21
CA GLY A 248 -19.30 14.02 -7.68
C GLY A 248 -19.21 12.67 -8.41
N GLN A 249 -19.32 11.54 -7.73
CA GLN A 249 -19.23 10.20 -8.32
C GLN A 249 -20.16 10.01 -9.53
N SER A 250 -21.41 10.54 -9.45
CA SER A 250 -22.39 10.48 -10.55
C SER A 250 -21.89 11.18 -11.82
N THR A 251 -21.20 12.31 -11.66
CA THR A 251 -20.62 13.06 -12.78
C THR A 251 -19.52 12.26 -13.47
N TYR A 252 -18.61 11.66 -12.70
CA TYR A 252 -17.53 10.83 -13.26
C TYR A 252 -18.09 9.60 -13.99
N ILE A 253 -19.11 8.94 -13.42
CA ILE A 253 -19.79 7.81 -14.07
C ILE A 253 -20.45 8.25 -15.38
N SER A 254 -21.11 9.41 -15.40
CA SER A 254 -21.74 9.95 -16.61
C SER A 254 -20.71 10.26 -17.70
N ILE A 255 -19.59 10.85 -17.33
CA ILE A 255 -18.48 11.10 -18.25
C ILE A 255 -17.94 9.78 -18.85
N LEU A 256 -17.67 8.79 -18.00
CA LEU A 256 -17.17 7.48 -18.47
C LEU A 256 -18.18 6.78 -19.41
N ARG A 257 -19.48 6.88 -19.11
CA ARG A 257 -20.52 6.35 -20.00
C ARG A 257 -20.56 7.08 -21.33
N ALA A 258 -20.48 8.40 -21.34
CA ALA A 258 -20.44 9.20 -22.56
C ALA A 258 -19.23 8.83 -23.44
N LEU A 259 -18.05 8.68 -22.83
CA LEU A 259 -16.83 8.20 -23.51
C LEU A 259 -17.02 6.79 -24.09
N ALA A 260 -17.62 5.87 -23.33
CA ALA A 260 -17.90 4.51 -23.79
C ALA A 260 -18.89 4.47 -25.00
N HIS A 261 -19.75 5.49 -25.11
CA HIS A 261 -20.63 5.68 -26.28
C HIS A 261 -19.98 6.49 -27.42
N GLY A 262 -18.66 6.69 -27.37
CA GLY A 262 -17.89 7.34 -28.44
C GLY A 262 -17.94 8.88 -28.42
N GLN A 263 -18.43 9.50 -27.36
CA GLN A 263 -18.39 10.96 -27.22
C GLN A 263 -17.03 11.41 -26.72
N THR A 264 -16.28 12.13 -27.57
CA THR A 264 -14.89 12.55 -27.27
C THR A 264 -14.72 14.06 -27.11
N GLN A 265 -15.80 14.83 -27.27
CA GLN A 265 -15.77 16.31 -27.17
C GLN A 265 -16.40 16.78 -25.85
N ALA A 266 -15.70 17.59 -25.08
CA ALA A 266 -16.16 18.11 -23.79
C ALA A 266 -17.57 18.73 -23.81
N PRO A 267 -18.00 19.53 -24.82
CA PRO A 267 -19.34 20.09 -24.88
C PRO A 267 -20.48 19.05 -25.06
N ARG A 268 -20.14 17.80 -25.40
CA ARG A 268 -21.10 16.70 -25.55
C ARG A 268 -21.10 15.75 -24.35
N ILE A 269 -20.20 15.98 -23.40
CA ILE A 269 -20.03 15.16 -22.20
C ILE A 269 -20.59 15.92 -20.97
N ALA A 270 -20.67 17.25 -21.04
CA ALA A 270 -21.13 18.13 -19.96
C ALA A 270 -22.66 18.08 -19.75
#